data_77b41384bf1c30aeaf848fc7f204ac1a
#
_entry.id   77b41384bf1c30aeaf848fc7f204ac1a
#
_cell.length_a   1.000
_cell.length_b   1.000
_cell.length_c   1.000
_cell.angle_alpha   90.00
_cell.angle_beta   90.00
_cell.angle_gamma   90.00
#
_symmetry.space_group_name_H-M   'P 1'
#
loop_
_entity.id
_entity.type
_entity.pdbx_description
1 polymer ?
#
loop_
_entity_poly.entity_id
_entity_poly.type
_entity_poly.pdbx_seq_one_letter_code
_entity_poly.pdbx_strand_id
1 'polypeptide(L)'
;MTIVERALELVPNDGRIGLGTGHAAQAFIIALSQRIRENGLHVEGVATSEETASLARRHGIPLRTLAEVGILDLTVDGADEVDPHLDLIKGYGRALVREKIVAASSRRLIILVGEEKLVAQLGARGQLPVEITPFALPLCERRLSQLGCQPILYRKENVPFLTDNGNYILDCQIHPVSDPPKLEMEIRSIPGVVGTGLFLGMADMVLVGDREHFLMIEERRRAK
;
A
#
# COMPACT_ATOMS: atom_id res chain seq x y z
N MET A 1 16.58 -16.44 -6.77
CA MET A 1 15.16 -16.30 -6.38
C MET A 1 14.86 -14.82 -6.23
N THR A 2 13.82 -14.33 -6.86
CA THR A 2 13.34 -12.96 -6.72
C THR A 2 12.40 -12.83 -5.52
N ILE A 3 12.14 -11.57 -5.07
CA ILE A 3 11.14 -11.32 -4.02
C ILE A 3 9.72 -11.70 -4.49
N VAL A 4 9.46 -11.63 -5.79
CA VAL A 4 8.18 -12.03 -6.39
C VAL A 4 8.01 -13.56 -6.30
N GLU A 5 9.03 -14.34 -6.69
CA GLU A 5 9.02 -15.81 -6.55
C GLU A 5 8.84 -16.22 -5.09
N ARG A 6 9.53 -15.54 -4.16
CA ARG A 6 9.38 -15.79 -2.73
C ARG A 6 7.97 -15.49 -2.21
N ALA A 7 7.36 -14.38 -2.66
CA ALA A 7 5.98 -14.06 -2.31
C ALA A 7 4.99 -15.11 -2.84
N LEU A 8 5.20 -15.61 -4.06
CA LEU A 8 4.36 -16.65 -4.64
C LEU A 8 4.40 -17.97 -3.85
N GLU A 9 5.53 -18.33 -3.25
CA GLU A 9 5.63 -19.54 -2.39
C GLU A 9 4.70 -19.46 -1.16
N LEU A 10 4.36 -18.23 -0.74
CA LEU A 10 3.50 -17.99 0.42
C LEU A 10 2.00 -17.98 0.09
N VAL A 11 1.65 -18.04 -1.19
CA VAL A 11 0.25 -18.08 -1.66
C VAL A 11 -0.31 -19.47 -1.46
N PRO A 12 -1.34 -19.67 -0.61
CA PRO A 12 -1.99 -20.96 -0.44
C PRO A 12 -2.84 -21.32 -1.66
N ASN A 13 -3.01 -22.60 -1.92
CA ASN A 13 -4.03 -23.06 -2.84
C ASN A 13 -5.42 -22.75 -2.27
N ASP A 14 -6.39 -22.44 -3.14
CA ASP A 14 -7.73 -21.95 -2.78
C ASP A 14 -7.70 -20.68 -1.91
N GLY A 15 -6.61 -19.90 -2.02
CA GLY A 15 -6.34 -18.70 -1.23
C GLY A 15 -7.14 -17.49 -1.66
N ARG A 16 -7.47 -16.65 -0.67
CA ARG A 16 -8.06 -15.31 -0.87
C ARG A 16 -6.97 -14.27 -0.70
N ILE A 17 -6.63 -13.58 -1.80
CA ILE A 17 -5.39 -12.80 -1.90
C ILE A 17 -5.71 -11.32 -2.14
N GLY A 18 -5.23 -10.45 -1.26
CA GLY A 18 -5.21 -9.01 -1.51
C GLY A 18 -4.13 -8.68 -2.56
N LEU A 19 -4.55 -7.98 -3.61
CA LEU A 19 -3.70 -7.58 -4.72
C LEU A 19 -3.40 -6.07 -4.60
N GLY A 20 -2.17 -5.74 -4.26
CA GLY A 20 -1.68 -4.39 -4.04
C GLY A 20 -1.63 -3.52 -5.30
N THR A 21 -1.17 -2.27 -5.13
CA THR A 21 -1.02 -1.28 -6.20
C THR A 21 0.44 -0.86 -6.34
N GLY A 22 0.89 -0.59 -7.59
CA GLY A 22 2.26 -0.15 -7.91
C GLY A 22 3.13 -1.24 -8.51
N HIS A 23 4.37 -0.89 -8.88
CA HIS A 23 5.22 -1.74 -9.73
C HIS A 23 5.52 -3.13 -9.16
N ALA A 24 5.87 -3.22 -7.87
CA ALA A 24 6.17 -4.51 -7.24
C ALA A 24 4.91 -5.41 -7.17
N ALA A 25 3.76 -4.82 -6.83
CA ALA A 25 2.48 -5.52 -6.82
C ALA A 25 2.05 -5.96 -8.23
N GLN A 26 2.27 -5.13 -9.25
CA GLN A 26 2.01 -5.50 -10.66
C GLN A 26 2.87 -6.70 -11.09
N ALA A 27 4.16 -6.70 -10.76
CA ALA A 27 5.05 -7.83 -11.05
C ALA A 27 4.55 -9.12 -10.37
N PHE A 28 4.12 -9.03 -9.11
CA PHE A 28 3.52 -10.16 -8.39
C PHE A 28 2.23 -10.66 -9.06
N ILE A 29 1.32 -9.76 -9.46
CA ILE A 29 0.05 -10.11 -10.12
C ILE A 29 0.30 -10.85 -11.44
N ILE A 30 1.25 -10.38 -12.25
CA ILE A 30 1.62 -11.04 -13.52
C ILE A 30 2.16 -12.44 -13.24
N ALA A 31 3.09 -12.57 -12.30
CA ALA A 31 3.67 -13.87 -11.95
C ALA A 31 2.64 -14.82 -11.30
N LEU A 32 1.72 -14.30 -10.46
CA LEU A 32 0.60 -15.08 -9.91
C LEU A 32 -0.28 -15.63 -11.02
N SER A 33 -0.59 -14.81 -12.03
CA SER A 33 -1.39 -15.25 -13.18
C SER A 33 -0.73 -16.36 -14.00
N GLN A 34 0.58 -16.34 -14.12
CA GLN A 34 1.34 -17.43 -14.77
C GLN A 34 1.22 -18.71 -13.95
N ARG A 35 1.41 -18.63 -12.65
CA ARG A 35 1.30 -19.79 -11.76
C ARG A 35 -0.11 -20.39 -11.75
N ILE A 36 -1.16 -19.58 -11.85
CA ILE A 36 -2.54 -20.06 -12.02
C ILE A 36 -2.68 -20.89 -13.30
N ARG A 37 -2.16 -20.39 -14.44
CA ARG A 37 -2.28 -21.08 -15.74
C ARG A 37 -1.42 -22.34 -15.83
N GLU A 38 -0.21 -22.31 -15.31
CA GLU A 38 0.79 -23.36 -15.51
C GLU A 38 0.72 -24.46 -14.45
N ASN A 39 0.39 -24.10 -13.22
CA ASN A 39 0.44 -25.02 -12.09
C ASN A 39 -0.96 -25.35 -11.53
N GLY A 40 -2.04 -24.84 -12.13
CA GLY A 40 -3.40 -25.08 -11.65
C GLY A 40 -3.68 -24.50 -10.26
N LEU A 41 -2.96 -23.43 -9.86
CA LEU A 41 -3.22 -22.75 -8.60
C LEU A 41 -4.60 -22.10 -8.62
N HIS A 42 -5.41 -22.37 -7.62
CA HIS A 42 -6.71 -21.72 -7.45
C HIS A 42 -6.61 -20.59 -6.43
N VAL A 43 -7.02 -19.38 -6.82
CA VAL A 43 -7.07 -18.22 -5.91
C VAL A 43 -8.22 -17.28 -6.29
N GLU A 44 -8.68 -16.49 -5.33
CA GLU A 44 -9.59 -15.36 -5.53
C GLU A 44 -8.88 -14.08 -5.10
N GLY A 45 -8.87 -13.05 -5.95
CA GLY A 45 -8.20 -11.80 -5.71
C GLY A 45 -9.14 -10.69 -5.25
N VAL A 46 -8.67 -9.83 -4.31
CA VAL A 46 -9.32 -8.56 -3.97
C VAL A 46 -8.34 -7.43 -4.29
N ALA A 47 -8.70 -6.59 -5.26
CA ALA A 47 -7.83 -5.51 -5.73
C ALA A 47 -7.93 -4.27 -4.85
N THR A 48 -6.79 -3.60 -4.64
CA THR A 48 -6.69 -2.34 -3.87
C THR A 48 -6.97 -1.09 -4.69
N SER A 49 -7.12 -1.22 -6.02
CA SER A 49 -7.45 -0.11 -6.94
C SER A 49 -8.15 -0.62 -8.20
N GLU A 50 -8.82 0.28 -8.92
CA GLU A 50 -9.39 -0.04 -10.23
C GLU A 50 -8.32 -0.37 -11.28
N GLU A 51 -7.14 0.26 -11.19
CA GLU A 51 -5.98 -0.09 -12.02
C GLU A 51 -5.55 -1.54 -11.77
N THR A 52 -5.41 -1.92 -10.51
CA THR A 52 -5.07 -3.30 -10.11
C THR A 52 -6.15 -4.29 -10.53
N ALA A 53 -7.43 -3.94 -10.35
CA ALA A 53 -8.55 -4.77 -10.78
C ALA A 53 -8.53 -4.98 -12.30
N SER A 54 -8.27 -3.94 -13.08
CA SER A 54 -8.14 -4.01 -14.53
C SER A 54 -6.97 -4.92 -14.95
N LEU A 55 -5.81 -4.79 -14.30
CA LEU A 55 -4.66 -5.66 -14.54
C LEU A 55 -4.99 -7.13 -14.25
N ALA A 56 -5.54 -7.42 -13.08
CA ALA A 56 -5.90 -8.78 -12.67
C ALA A 56 -6.89 -9.44 -13.64
N ARG A 57 -7.91 -8.69 -14.09
CA ARG A 57 -8.89 -9.18 -15.09
C ARG A 57 -8.21 -9.52 -16.43
N ARG A 58 -7.32 -8.63 -16.92
CA ARG A 58 -6.57 -8.90 -18.18
C ARG A 58 -5.71 -10.15 -18.08
N HIS A 59 -5.24 -10.48 -16.91
CA HIS A 59 -4.41 -11.66 -16.66
C HIS A 59 -5.21 -12.89 -16.21
N GLY A 60 -6.56 -12.82 -16.20
CA GLY A 60 -7.43 -13.96 -15.90
C GLY A 60 -7.48 -14.36 -14.43
N ILE A 61 -7.13 -13.47 -13.50
CA ILE A 61 -7.27 -13.73 -12.06
C ILE A 61 -8.73 -13.45 -11.65
N PRO A 62 -9.43 -14.43 -11.06
CA PRO A 62 -10.79 -14.23 -10.55
C PRO A 62 -10.80 -13.17 -9.45
N LEU A 63 -11.65 -12.14 -9.62
CA LEU A 63 -11.81 -11.08 -8.62
C LEU A 63 -13.09 -11.24 -7.83
N ARG A 64 -13.00 -10.89 -6.54
CA ARG A 64 -14.10 -10.80 -5.59
C ARG A 64 -14.08 -9.46 -4.86
N THR A 65 -15.19 -9.15 -4.21
CA THR A 65 -15.26 -8.06 -3.24
C THR A 65 -14.94 -8.56 -1.83
N LEU A 66 -14.57 -7.65 -0.92
CA LEU A 66 -14.40 -8.00 0.50
C LEU A 66 -15.68 -8.54 1.13
N ALA A 67 -16.85 -8.09 0.66
CA ALA A 67 -18.15 -8.59 1.15
C ALA A 67 -18.37 -10.07 0.82
N GLU A 68 -17.85 -10.55 -0.31
CA GLU A 68 -17.97 -11.95 -0.73
C GLU A 68 -16.97 -12.86 -0.02
N VAL A 69 -15.73 -12.38 0.19
CA VAL A 69 -14.64 -13.25 0.70
C VAL A 69 -14.39 -13.10 2.20
N GLY A 70 -14.74 -11.95 2.79
CA GLY A 70 -14.49 -11.67 4.21
C GLY A 70 -12.99 -11.51 4.49
N ILE A 71 -12.39 -12.42 5.27
CA ILE A 71 -10.98 -12.37 5.66
C ILE A 71 -10.10 -12.95 4.56
N LEU A 72 -9.06 -12.23 4.19
CA LEU A 72 -8.04 -12.65 3.24
C LEU A 72 -6.93 -13.46 3.94
N ASP A 73 -6.35 -14.43 3.24
CA ASP A 73 -5.25 -15.24 3.76
C ASP A 73 -3.95 -14.43 3.81
N LEU A 74 -3.70 -13.64 2.77
CA LEU A 74 -2.60 -12.68 2.72
C LEU A 74 -2.88 -11.56 1.73
N THR A 75 -2.25 -10.41 1.94
CA THR A 75 -2.12 -9.35 0.95
C THR A 75 -0.66 -9.20 0.56
N VAL A 76 -0.41 -9.03 -0.74
CA VAL A 76 0.91 -8.69 -1.27
C VAL A 76 0.85 -7.30 -1.88
N ASP A 77 1.71 -6.38 -1.40
CA ASP A 77 1.71 -4.99 -1.82
C ASP A 77 3.13 -4.40 -1.83
N GLY A 78 3.30 -3.18 -2.32
CA GLY A 78 4.53 -2.40 -2.22
C GLY A 78 4.49 -1.42 -1.06
N ALA A 79 5.60 -0.69 -0.86
CA ALA A 79 5.67 0.47 0.02
C ALA A 79 6.57 1.56 -0.57
N ASP A 80 6.41 2.79 -0.08
CA ASP A 80 7.22 3.94 -0.47
C ASP A 80 8.39 4.15 0.50
N GLU A 81 8.17 3.84 1.77
CA GLU A 81 9.20 3.76 2.82
C GLU A 81 8.93 2.55 3.73
N VAL A 82 10.01 1.96 4.23
CA VAL A 82 9.98 0.89 5.25
C VAL A 82 11.05 1.21 6.28
N ASP A 83 10.66 1.32 7.56
CA ASP A 83 11.58 1.53 8.66
C ASP A 83 12.05 0.20 9.30
N PRO A 84 12.99 0.22 10.27
CA PRO A 84 13.45 -0.99 10.95
C PRO A 84 12.37 -1.73 11.76
N HIS A 85 11.26 -1.08 12.11
CA HIS A 85 10.13 -1.67 12.82
C HIS A 85 9.10 -2.28 11.88
N LEU A 86 9.34 -2.25 10.56
CA LEU A 86 8.42 -2.62 9.49
C LEU A 86 7.15 -1.76 9.49
N ASP A 87 7.27 -0.54 9.97
CA ASP A 87 6.26 0.49 9.75
C ASP A 87 6.50 1.12 8.38
N LEU A 88 5.42 1.55 7.71
CA LEU A 88 5.49 1.91 6.31
C LEU A 88 4.91 3.31 6.05
N ILE A 89 5.46 3.97 5.02
CA ILE A 89 4.71 4.98 4.27
C ILE A 89 4.33 4.36 2.93
N LYS A 90 3.05 4.53 2.56
CA LYS A 90 2.43 4.10 1.30
C LYS A 90 1.56 5.20 0.72
N GLY A 91 1.10 4.97 -0.51
CA GLY A 91 0.10 5.84 -1.13
C GLY A 91 0.61 6.75 -2.24
N TYR A 92 1.87 6.61 -2.69
CA TYR A 92 2.33 7.31 -3.89
C TYR A 92 1.60 6.82 -5.14
N GLY A 93 1.04 5.62 -5.11
CA GLY A 93 0.11 5.06 -6.11
C GLY A 93 -1.34 5.57 -6.00
N ARG A 94 -1.66 6.45 -5.05
CA ARG A 94 -2.98 7.12 -4.86
C ARG A 94 -4.13 6.19 -4.46
N ALA A 95 -3.84 4.99 -3.94
CA ALA A 95 -4.83 3.98 -3.53
C ALA A 95 -4.82 3.68 -2.01
N LEU A 96 -4.16 4.53 -1.20
CA LEU A 96 -3.79 4.26 0.19
C LEU A 96 -4.94 3.78 1.09
N VAL A 97 -6.17 4.30 0.90
CA VAL A 97 -7.32 3.91 1.73
C VAL A 97 -7.77 2.50 1.41
N ARG A 98 -7.93 2.15 0.12
CA ARG A 98 -8.25 0.77 -0.27
C ARG A 98 -7.13 -0.19 0.06
N GLU A 99 -5.85 0.20 -0.11
CA GLU A 99 -4.68 -0.58 0.32
C GLU A 99 -4.75 -0.90 1.82
N LYS A 100 -5.02 0.12 2.66
CA LYS A 100 -5.13 -0.05 4.12
C LYS A 100 -6.30 -0.95 4.51
N ILE A 101 -7.45 -0.80 3.86
CA ILE A 101 -8.64 -1.63 4.11
C ILE A 101 -8.34 -3.09 3.77
N VAL A 102 -7.77 -3.38 2.60
CA VAL A 102 -7.44 -4.74 2.16
C VAL A 102 -6.37 -5.36 3.07
N ALA A 103 -5.34 -4.60 3.43
CA ALA A 103 -4.32 -5.04 4.38
C ALA A 103 -4.92 -5.39 5.75
N ALA A 104 -5.78 -4.52 6.30
CA ALA A 104 -6.47 -4.76 7.59
C ALA A 104 -7.46 -5.93 7.54
N SER A 105 -7.94 -6.29 6.35
CA SER A 105 -8.83 -7.45 6.13
C SER A 105 -8.06 -8.76 5.93
N SER A 106 -6.72 -8.74 6.03
CA SER A 106 -5.85 -9.88 5.76
C SER A 106 -5.23 -10.45 7.03
N ARG A 107 -5.03 -11.76 7.05
CA ARG A 107 -4.28 -12.44 8.12
C ARG A 107 -2.79 -12.09 8.11
N ARG A 108 -2.26 -11.73 6.93
CA ARG A 108 -0.86 -11.39 6.74
C ARG A 108 -0.72 -10.32 5.66
N LEU A 109 0.13 -9.33 5.93
CA LEU A 109 0.57 -8.33 4.95
C LEU A 109 2.04 -8.57 4.61
N ILE A 110 2.29 -8.87 3.32
CA ILE A 110 3.63 -9.07 2.76
C ILE A 110 3.95 -7.89 1.86
N ILE A 111 5.06 -7.24 2.13
CA ILE A 111 5.52 -6.06 1.41
C ILE A 111 6.71 -6.42 0.52
N LEU A 112 6.65 -6.01 -0.74
CA LEU A 112 7.70 -6.15 -1.73
C LEU A 112 8.32 -4.79 -2.01
N VAL A 113 9.61 -4.63 -1.76
CA VAL A 113 10.34 -3.37 -1.97
C VAL A 113 11.72 -3.60 -2.54
N GLY A 114 12.24 -2.60 -3.25
CA GLY A 114 13.66 -2.48 -3.50
C GLY A 114 14.37 -1.91 -2.27
N GLU A 115 15.67 -2.17 -2.13
CA GLU A 115 16.50 -1.69 -1.02
C GLU A 115 16.46 -0.17 -0.84
N GLU A 116 16.23 0.58 -1.94
CA GLU A 116 16.13 2.03 -1.91
C GLU A 116 14.89 2.55 -1.15
N LYS A 117 13.94 1.66 -0.80
CA LYS A 117 12.76 2.02 0.01
C LYS A 117 13.01 1.90 1.52
N LEU A 118 14.13 1.30 1.92
CA LEU A 118 14.50 1.21 3.32
C LEU A 118 14.95 2.57 3.83
N VAL A 119 14.42 2.97 4.96
CA VAL A 119 14.75 4.22 5.64
C VAL A 119 15.08 3.97 7.10
N ALA A 120 15.92 4.82 7.69
CA ALA A 120 16.17 4.76 9.13
C ALA A 120 14.98 5.21 9.97
N GLN A 121 14.16 6.12 9.39
CA GLN A 121 12.99 6.72 10.04
C GLN A 121 11.98 7.12 8.98
N LEU A 122 10.68 6.88 9.24
CA LEU A 122 9.61 7.27 8.32
C LEU A 122 9.59 8.79 8.08
N GLY A 123 9.26 9.18 6.86
CA GLY A 123 9.28 10.57 6.42
C GLY A 123 10.65 11.03 5.89
N ALA A 124 11.64 10.15 5.83
CA ALA A 124 12.97 10.48 5.30
C ALA A 124 12.94 10.88 3.81
N ARG A 125 11.95 10.42 3.05
CA ARG A 125 11.73 10.81 1.64
C ARG A 125 10.87 12.07 1.50
N GLY A 126 10.40 12.63 2.60
CA GLY A 126 9.79 13.94 2.68
C GLY A 126 8.33 14.03 2.28
N GLN A 127 7.63 12.91 2.03
CA GLN A 127 6.23 12.94 1.59
C GLN A 127 5.35 11.95 2.35
N LEU A 128 4.18 12.43 2.82
CA LEU A 128 3.12 11.62 3.41
C LEU A 128 1.80 11.92 2.70
N PRO A 129 1.23 10.99 1.92
CA PRO A 129 -0.09 11.16 1.34
C PRO A 129 -1.19 11.07 2.40
N VAL A 130 -2.17 11.97 2.30
CA VAL A 130 -3.38 12.01 3.15
C VAL A 130 -4.60 12.08 2.24
N GLU A 131 -5.51 11.11 2.34
CA GLU A 131 -6.77 11.11 1.59
C GLU A 131 -7.83 11.86 2.39
N ILE A 132 -8.51 12.80 1.73
CA ILE A 132 -9.51 13.68 2.34
C ILE A 132 -10.77 13.78 1.50
N THR A 133 -11.93 14.03 2.11
CA THR A 133 -13.12 14.38 1.36
C THR A 133 -12.93 15.75 0.66
N PRO A 134 -13.36 15.94 -0.60
CA PRO A 134 -13.17 17.20 -1.34
C PRO A 134 -13.70 18.44 -0.62
N PHE A 135 -14.84 18.32 0.06
CA PHE A 135 -15.44 19.41 0.81
C PHE A 135 -14.57 19.92 1.96
N ALA A 136 -13.73 19.05 2.55
CA ALA A 136 -12.90 19.38 3.69
C ALA A 136 -11.55 20.05 3.32
N LEU A 137 -11.24 20.22 2.03
CA LEU A 137 -9.93 20.70 1.57
C LEU A 137 -9.40 21.92 2.35
N PRO A 138 -10.14 23.05 2.51
CA PRO A 138 -9.60 24.21 3.20
C PRO A 138 -9.32 23.98 4.69
N LEU A 139 -10.12 23.13 5.34
CA LEU A 139 -9.93 22.76 6.74
C LEU A 139 -8.69 21.87 6.89
N CYS A 140 -8.58 20.85 6.05
CA CYS A 140 -7.49 19.89 6.09
C CYS A 140 -6.13 20.58 5.80
N GLU A 141 -6.04 21.42 4.78
CA GLU A 141 -4.83 22.20 4.49
C GLU A 141 -4.37 23.02 5.70
N ARG A 142 -5.28 23.78 6.33
CA ARG A 142 -4.95 24.58 7.51
C ARG A 142 -4.53 23.71 8.70
N ARG A 143 -5.26 22.63 9.00
CA ARG A 143 -4.98 21.80 10.18
C ARG A 143 -3.70 20.97 10.00
N LEU A 144 -3.43 20.44 8.82
CA LEU A 144 -2.20 19.73 8.51
C LEU A 144 -0.99 20.68 8.60
N SER A 145 -1.13 21.93 8.14
CA SER A 145 -0.07 22.94 8.29
C SER A 145 0.24 23.24 9.76
N GLN A 146 -0.77 23.23 10.64
CA GLN A 146 -0.58 23.41 12.09
C GLN A 146 0.18 22.24 12.75
N LEU A 147 0.13 21.04 12.14
CA LEU A 147 0.91 19.87 12.58
C LEU A 147 2.35 19.85 12.02
N GLY A 148 2.76 20.91 11.30
CA GLY A 148 4.09 21.00 10.69
C GLY A 148 4.20 20.31 9.33
N CYS A 149 3.10 19.79 8.79
CA CYS A 149 3.04 19.30 7.42
C CYS A 149 2.89 20.46 6.44
N GLN A 150 3.38 20.29 5.20
CA GLN A 150 3.10 21.25 4.12
C GLN A 150 2.23 20.55 3.09
N PRO A 151 0.89 20.63 3.20
CA PRO A 151 -0.02 19.90 2.33
C PRO A 151 -0.08 20.53 0.94
N ILE A 152 0.06 19.71 -0.09
CA ILE A 152 -0.06 20.08 -1.49
C ILE A 152 -1.14 19.22 -2.13
N LEU A 153 -2.20 19.84 -2.66
CA LEU A 153 -3.25 19.12 -3.37
C LEU A 153 -2.68 18.45 -4.62
N TYR A 154 -2.74 17.10 -4.64
CA TYR A 154 -2.29 16.35 -5.79
C TYR A 154 -3.18 16.60 -7.01
N ARG A 155 -2.56 16.90 -8.14
CA ARG A 155 -3.21 17.18 -9.41
C ARG A 155 -2.64 16.29 -10.51
N LYS A 156 -3.51 15.85 -11.40
CA LYS A 156 -3.11 15.20 -12.66
C LYS A 156 -3.52 16.15 -13.79
N GLU A 157 -2.57 16.52 -14.65
CA GLU A 157 -2.82 17.46 -15.76
C GLU A 157 -3.49 18.78 -15.30
N ASN A 158 -3.04 19.32 -14.17
CA ASN A 158 -3.57 20.53 -13.52
C ASN A 158 -5.00 20.42 -12.95
N VAL A 159 -5.65 19.28 -13.03
CA VAL A 159 -6.96 19.03 -12.43
C VAL A 159 -6.79 18.29 -11.10
N PRO A 160 -7.52 18.65 -10.03
CA PRO A 160 -7.51 17.85 -8.80
C PRO A 160 -7.80 16.37 -9.10
N PHE A 161 -6.90 15.50 -8.65
CA PHE A 161 -7.06 14.06 -8.83
C PHE A 161 -8.13 13.53 -7.88
N LEU A 162 -9.02 12.68 -8.39
CA LEU A 162 -9.97 11.92 -7.58
C LEU A 162 -9.49 10.47 -7.43
N THR A 163 -9.41 10.01 -6.19
CA THR A 163 -9.16 8.60 -5.89
C THR A 163 -10.32 7.72 -6.37
N ASP A 164 -10.14 6.41 -6.39
CA ASP A 164 -11.22 5.44 -6.67
C ASP A 164 -12.41 5.54 -5.68
N ASN A 165 -12.23 6.28 -4.58
CA ASN A 165 -13.26 6.55 -3.58
C ASN A 165 -13.94 7.93 -3.79
N GLY A 166 -13.54 8.69 -4.83
CA GLY A 166 -14.04 10.04 -5.07
C GLY A 166 -13.46 11.12 -4.15
N ASN A 167 -12.31 10.86 -3.53
CA ASN A 167 -11.66 11.74 -2.59
C ASN A 167 -10.45 12.45 -3.21
N TYR A 168 -9.93 13.49 -2.52
CA TYR A 168 -8.67 14.15 -2.86
C TYR A 168 -7.49 13.54 -2.10
N ILE A 169 -6.29 13.74 -2.64
CA ILE A 169 -5.03 13.46 -1.96
C ILE A 169 -4.30 14.77 -1.68
N LEU A 170 -3.92 14.98 -0.44
CA LEU A 170 -2.93 15.97 -0.04
C LEU A 170 -1.58 15.26 0.13
N ASP A 171 -0.60 15.64 -0.68
CA ASP A 171 0.79 15.24 -0.50
C ASP A 171 1.41 16.17 0.55
N CYS A 172 1.48 15.71 1.77
CA CYS A 172 2.08 16.46 2.86
C CYS A 172 3.60 16.34 2.80
N GLN A 173 4.30 17.44 2.56
CA GLN A 173 5.75 17.47 2.77
C GLN A 173 6.01 17.42 4.28
N ILE A 174 6.82 16.47 4.70
CA ILE A 174 7.16 16.21 6.10
C ILE A 174 8.67 16.02 6.26
N HIS A 175 9.14 16.14 7.48
CA HIS A 175 10.48 15.72 7.91
C HIS A 175 10.42 14.33 8.53
N PRO A 176 11.58 13.68 8.81
CA PRO A 176 11.59 12.41 9.53
C PRO A 176 10.76 12.48 10.81
N VAL A 177 9.81 11.55 10.94
CA VAL A 177 8.76 11.59 11.97
C VAL A 177 9.26 10.90 13.23
N SER A 178 9.42 11.64 14.32
CA SER A 178 9.91 11.10 15.60
C SER A 178 8.88 10.21 16.32
N ASP A 179 7.58 10.48 16.11
CA ASP A 179 6.47 9.74 16.74
C ASP A 179 5.36 9.48 15.69
N PRO A 180 5.53 8.46 14.82
CA PRO A 180 4.55 8.15 13.80
C PRO A 180 3.14 7.83 14.34
N PRO A 181 2.96 7.09 15.45
CA PRO A 181 1.63 6.86 16.04
C PRO A 181 0.92 8.14 16.45
N LYS A 182 1.63 9.07 17.06
CA LYS A 182 1.07 10.36 17.46
C LYS A 182 0.63 11.17 16.23
N LEU A 183 1.50 11.27 15.21
CA LEU A 183 1.18 11.98 13.98
C LEU A 183 -0.06 11.38 13.27
N GLU A 184 -0.14 10.05 13.17
CA GLU A 184 -1.30 9.33 12.60
C GLU A 184 -2.58 9.70 13.36
N MET A 185 -2.55 9.66 14.69
CA MET A 185 -3.70 10.00 15.53
C MET A 185 -4.14 11.46 15.34
N GLU A 186 -3.19 12.40 15.33
CA GLU A 186 -3.47 13.83 15.16
C GLU A 186 -4.06 14.13 13.78
N ILE A 187 -3.50 13.56 12.71
CA ILE A 187 -4.02 13.74 11.35
C ILE A 187 -5.42 13.13 11.23
N ARG A 188 -5.64 11.92 11.73
CA ARG A 188 -6.94 11.25 11.66
C ARG A 188 -8.03 11.93 12.49
N SER A 189 -7.66 12.73 13.48
CA SER A 189 -8.63 13.52 14.25
C SER A 189 -9.21 14.71 13.49
N ILE A 190 -8.63 15.07 12.32
CA ILE A 190 -9.11 16.19 11.51
C ILE A 190 -10.38 15.78 10.77
N PRO A 191 -11.52 16.46 10.96
CA PRO A 191 -12.75 16.17 10.21
C PRO A 191 -12.50 16.26 8.69
N GLY A 192 -12.91 15.22 7.97
CA GLY A 192 -12.74 15.12 6.52
C GLY A 192 -11.49 14.34 6.10
N VAL A 193 -10.58 14.00 7.00
CA VAL A 193 -9.53 13.01 6.71
C VAL A 193 -10.14 11.62 6.68
N VAL A 194 -9.90 10.90 5.57
CA VAL A 194 -10.35 9.52 5.35
C VAL A 194 -9.26 8.53 5.75
N GLY A 195 -8.00 8.84 5.42
CA GLY A 195 -6.87 8.00 5.79
C GLY A 195 -5.53 8.66 5.48
N THR A 196 -4.46 8.10 6.01
CA THR A 196 -3.08 8.53 5.80
C THR A 196 -2.24 7.43 5.18
N GLY A 197 -1.09 7.79 4.63
CA GLY A 197 -0.10 6.85 4.13
C GLY A 197 0.71 6.14 5.23
N LEU A 198 0.51 6.41 6.51
CA LEU A 198 1.16 5.70 7.61
C LEU A 198 0.49 4.34 7.84
N PHE A 199 1.23 3.24 7.65
CA PHE A 199 0.80 1.86 7.90
C PHE A 199 1.62 1.29 9.05
N LEU A 200 1.19 1.59 10.28
CA LEU A 200 1.92 1.27 11.50
C LEU A 200 1.47 -0.08 12.06
N GLY A 201 2.41 -0.94 12.38
CA GLY A 201 2.12 -2.25 12.95
C GLY A 201 1.45 -3.24 12.00
N MET A 202 1.35 -2.94 10.70
CA MET A 202 0.53 -3.73 9.77
C MET A 202 1.32 -4.79 8.99
N ALA A 203 2.55 -4.51 8.58
CA ALA A 203 3.35 -5.46 7.81
C ALA A 203 3.84 -6.61 8.68
N ASP A 204 3.59 -7.86 8.27
CA ASP A 204 4.11 -9.06 8.91
C ASP A 204 5.48 -9.43 8.35
N MET A 205 5.70 -9.16 7.07
CA MET A 205 6.91 -9.53 6.35
C MET A 205 7.24 -8.48 5.29
N VAL A 206 8.52 -8.18 5.14
CA VAL A 206 9.07 -7.36 4.06
C VAL A 206 10.10 -8.19 3.31
N LEU A 207 9.92 -8.33 2.00
CA LEU A 207 10.87 -8.94 1.09
C LEU A 207 11.60 -7.82 0.35
N VAL A 208 12.89 -7.74 0.58
CA VAL A 208 13.76 -6.70 0.02
C VAL A 208 14.51 -7.27 -1.18
N GLY A 209 14.36 -6.68 -2.33
CA GLY A 209 15.05 -7.03 -3.56
C GLY A 209 16.08 -5.96 -3.97
N ASP A 210 16.98 -6.31 -4.88
CA ASP A 210 17.78 -5.31 -5.57
C ASP A 210 16.89 -4.39 -6.42
N ARG A 211 17.45 -3.23 -6.77
CA ARG A 211 16.71 -2.19 -7.52
C ARG A 211 16.39 -2.58 -8.96
N GLU A 212 17.21 -3.42 -9.57
CA GLU A 212 17.15 -3.65 -11.02
C GLU A 212 16.33 -4.90 -11.38
N HIS A 213 16.49 -6.00 -10.64
CA HIS A 213 15.96 -7.30 -11.02
C HIS A 213 15.08 -7.95 -9.95
N PHE A 214 14.84 -7.25 -8.83
CA PHE A 214 14.12 -7.79 -7.67
C PHE A 214 14.71 -9.09 -7.12
N LEU A 215 16.01 -9.33 -7.33
CA LEU A 215 16.71 -10.44 -6.70
C LEU A 215 16.71 -10.26 -5.20
N MET A 216 16.27 -11.29 -4.47
CA MET A 216 16.08 -11.19 -3.02
C MET A 216 17.41 -10.95 -2.30
N ILE A 217 17.50 -9.82 -1.58
CA ILE A 217 18.62 -9.46 -0.72
C ILE A 217 18.31 -9.89 0.71
N GLU A 218 17.10 -9.61 1.20
CA GLU A 218 16.74 -9.80 2.59
C GLU A 218 15.24 -10.13 2.76
N GLU A 219 14.94 -10.95 3.77
CA GLU A 219 13.58 -11.18 4.27
C GLU A 219 13.50 -10.69 5.71
N ARG A 220 12.69 -9.68 5.99
CA ARG A 220 12.43 -9.15 7.33
C ARG A 220 11.05 -9.59 7.81
N ARG A 221 10.95 -9.95 9.09
CA ARG A 221 9.67 -10.33 9.73
C ARG A 221 9.47 -9.50 10.98
N ARG A 222 8.22 -9.10 11.22
CA ARG A 222 7.86 -8.46 12.49
C ARG A 222 8.02 -9.48 13.62
N ALA A 223 8.70 -9.09 14.69
CA ALA A 223 8.74 -9.88 15.92
C ALA A 223 7.31 -10.00 16.50
N LYS A 224 6.94 -11.21 16.91
CA LYS A 224 5.64 -11.48 17.57
C LYS A 224 5.68 -11.05 19.02
#